data_651890585f56307256cb6340a30def91
#
_entry.id   651890585f56307256cb6340a30def91
#
_cell.length_a   1.000
_cell.length_b   1.000
_cell.length_c   1.000
_cell.angle_alpha   90.00
_cell.angle_beta   90.00
_cell.angle_gamma   90.00
#
_symmetry.space_group_name_H-M   'P 1'
#
loop_
_entity.id
_entity.type
_entity.pdbx_description
1 polymer ?
#
loop_
_entity_poly.entity_id
_entity_poly.type
_entity_poly.pdbx_seq_one_letter_code
_entity_poly.pdbx_strand_id
1 'polypeptide(L)' 'MDQVREDKARRYLSDSSRSVAQIAELLGYSESAAFVRAFERWTGKTPARHRKEAGAEQ' A
#
# COMPACT_ATOMS: atom_id res chain seq x y z
N MET A 1 -2.69 -4.17 -15.54
CA MET A 1 -2.70 -2.89 -15.15
C MET A 1 -2.64 -2.72 -13.65
N ASP A 2 -3.66 -3.18 -12.93
CA ASP A 2 -3.64 -3.02 -11.48
C ASP A 2 -2.56 -3.84 -10.83
N GLN A 3 -2.14 -4.91 -11.50
CA GLN A 3 -1.14 -5.80 -10.94
C GLN A 3 0.20 -5.10 -10.73
N VAL A 4 0.57 -4.22 -11.64
CA VAL A 4 1.83 -3.49 -11.50
C VAL A 4 1.79 -2.56 -10.30
N ARG A 5 0.67 -1.87 -10.13
CA ARG A 5 0.51 -0.97 -8.99
C ARG A 5 0.46 -1.74 -7.69
N GLU A 6 -0.19 -2.89 -7.70
CA GLU A 6 -0.27 -3.70 -6.50
C GLU A 6 1.11 -4.18 -6.08
N ASP A 7 1.91 -4.64 -7.02
CA ASP A 7 3.26 -5.11 -6.72
C ASP A 7 4.11 -3.99 -6.12
N LYS A 8 4.04 -2.80 -6.71
CA LYS A 8 4.79 -1.67 -6.19
C LYS A 8 4.30 -1.27 -4.81
N ALA A 9 2.99 -1.30 -4.61
CA ALA A 9 2.42 -0.96 -3.31
C ALA A 9 2.93 -1.91 -2.23
N ARG A 10 2.96 -3.19 -2.53
CA ARG A 10 3.44 -4.17 -1.56
C ARG A 10 4.91 -3.95 -1.23
N ARG A 11 5.72 -3.64 -2.23
CA ARG A 11 7.13 -3.38 -2.01
C ARG A 11 7.33 -2.15 -1.13
N TYR A 12 6.61 -1.07 -1.43
CA TYR A 12 6.73 0.14 -0.64
C TYR A 12 6.26 -0.07 0.79
N LEU A 13 5.20 -0.85 0.96
CA LEU A 13 4.69 -1.12 2.30
C LEU A 13 5.64 -1.97 3.13
N SER A 14 6.39 -2.85 2.48
CA SER A 14 7.41 -3.63 3.17
C SER A 14 8.55 -2.75 3.66
N ASP A 15 8.79 -1.64 2.98
CA ASP A 15 9.80 -0.68 3.38
C ASP A 15 9.15 0.31 4.34
N SER A 16 9.41 0.16 5.62
CA SER A 16 8.75 0.96 6.65
C SER A 16 9.18 2.42 6.66
N SER A 17 10.11 2.82 5.81
CA SER A 17 10.57 4.20 5.78
C SER A 17 9.58 5.15 5.11
N ARG A 18 8.56 4.63 4.45
CA ARG A 18 7.57 5.46 3.76
C ARG A 18 6.21 5.34 4.42
N SER A 19 5.52 6.47 4.52
CA SER A 19 4.16 6.47 5.02
C SER A 19 3.18 6.05 3.91
N VAL A 20 1.96 5.68 4.32
CA VAL A 20 0.93 5.33 3.36
C VAL A 20 0.66 6.49 2.41
N ALA A 21 0.63 7.72 2.93
CA ALA A 21 0.40 8.89 2.11
C ALA A 21 1.50 9.07 1.06
N GLN A 22 2.75 8.85 1.46
CA GLN A 22 3.86 8.95 0.51
C GLN A 22 3.76 7.89 -0.57
N ILE A 23 3.39 6.69 -0.19
CA ILE A 23 3.24 5.60 -1.14
C ILE A 23 2.14 5.92 -2.15
N ALA A 24 1.04 6.48 -1.67
CA ALA A 24 -0.05 6.86 -2.56
C ALA A 24 0.43 7.86 -3.61
N GLU A 25 1.22 8.85 -3.19
CA GLU A 25 1.76 9.83 -4.12
C GLU A 25 2.69 9.18 -5.14
N LEU A 26 3.52 8.28 -4.68
CA LEU A 26 4.46 7.61 -5.58
C LEU A 26 3.74 6.78 -6.63
N LEU A 27 2.57 6.27 -6.30
CA LEU A 27 1.79 5.46 -7.23
C LEU A 27 0.89 6.30 -8.12
N GLY A 28 0.87 7.61 -7.92
CA GLY A 28 0.10 8.51 -8.77
C GLY A 28 -1.30 8.82 -8.28
N TYR A 29 -1.62 8.51 -7.06
CA TYR A 29 -2.92 8.87 -6.49
C TYR A 29 -2.88 10.28 -5.94
N SER A 30 -3.93 11.05 -6.19
CA SER A 30 -4.00 12.41 -5.69
C SER A 30 -4.39 12.46 -4.22
N GLU A 31 -4.99 11.39 -3.70
CA GLU A 31 -5.38 11.32 -2.30
C GLU A 31 -5.05 9.94 -1.75
N SER A 32 -4.59 9.91 -0.51
CA SER A 32 -4.26 8.62 0.10
C SER A 32 -5.49 7.74 0.27
N ALA A 33 -6.66 8.34 0.45
CA ALA A 33 -7.89 7.57 0.58
C ALA A 33 -8.17 6.75 -0.68
N ALA A 34 -7.88 7.32 -1.85
CA ALA A 34 -8.06 6.60 -3.10
C ALA A 34 -7.16 5.37 -3.17
N PHE A 35 -5.91 5.53 -2.73
CA PHE A 35 -4.98 4.41 -2.68
C PHE A 35 -5.46 3.34 -1.70
N VAL A 36 -5.93 3.74 -0.53
CA VAL A 36 -6.40 2.80 0.47
C VAL A 36 -7.54 1.96 -0.09
N ARG A 37 -8.49 2.60 -0.76
CA ARG A 37 -9.61 1.88 -1.36
C ARG A 37 -9.15 0.89 -2.41
N ALA A 38 -8.24 1.32 -3.27
CA ALA A 38 -7.71 0.46 -4.32
C ALA A 38 -7.00 -0.75 -3.72
N PHE A 39 -6.18 -0.50 -2.69
CA PHE A 39 -5.44 -1.57 -2.07
C PHE A 39 -6.38 -2.59 -1.42
N GLU A 40 -7.44 -2.10 -0.78
CA GLU A 40 -8.41 -3.00 -0.19
C GLU A 40 -9.09 -3.87 -1.25
N ARG A 41 -9.36 -3.30 -2.41
CA ARG A 41 -9.95 -4.08 -3.51
C ARG A 41 -9.00 -5.15 -4.02
N TRP A 42 -7.71 -4.85 -4.05
CA TRP A 42 -6.72 -5.79 -4.55
C TRP A 42 -6.45 -6.93 -3.58
N THR A 43 -6.35 -6.61 -2.30
CA THR A 43 -5.86 -7.57 -1.30
C THR A 43 -6.86 -7.94 -0.22
N GLY A 44 -7.92 -7.15 -0.08
CA GLY A 44 -8.89 -7.36 0.99
C GLY A 44 -8.44 -6.77 2.32
N LYS A 45 -7.34 -6.05 2.35
CA LYS A 45 -6.80 -5.45 3.57
C LYS A 45 -6.42 -4.00 3.32
N THR A 46 -6.44 -3.21 4.40
CA THR A 46 -5.92 -1.86 4.30
C THR A 46 -4.39 -1.88 4.22
N PRO A 47 -3.78 -0.85 3.63
CA PRO A 47 -2.31 -0.78 3.62
C PRO A 47 -1.70 -0.80 5.01
N ALA A 48 -2.33 -0.12 5.96
CA ALA A 48 -1.82 -0.09 7.33
C ALA A 48 -1.83 -1.49 7.93
N ARG A 49 -2.90 -2.23 7.70
CA ARG A 49 -3.00 -3.59 8.22
C ARG A 49 -1.97 -4.50 7.56
N HIS A 50 -1.79 -4.35 6.26
CA HIS A 50 -0.80 -5.14 5.54
C HIS A 50 0.59 -4.93 6.12
N ARG A 51 0.95 -3.67 6.37
CA ARG A 51 2.26 -3.34 6.94
C ARG A 51 2.41 -3.95 8.33
N LYS A 52 1.36 -3.87 9.13
CA LYS A 52 1.39 -4.40 10.48
C LYS A 52 1.61 -5.91 10.46
N GLU A 53 0.91 -6.60 9.57
CA GLU A 53 1.03 -8.05 9.47
C GLU A 53 2.41 -8.46 8.97
N ALA A 54 2.94 -7.73 8.00
CA ALA A 54 4.27 -8.01 7.50
C ALA A 54 5.32 -7.83 8.58
N GLY A 55 5.17 -6.78 9.40
CA GLY A 55 6.09 -6.55 10.50
C GLY A 55 5.97 -7.57 11.59
N ALA A 56 4.78 -8.10 11.80
CA ALA A 56 4.54 -9.05 12.88
C ALA A 56 5.18 -10.42 12.63
N GLU A 57 5.55 -10.67 11.41
CA GLU A 57 6.16 -11.95 11.06
C GLU A 57 7.64 -12.02 11.45
N GLN A 58 8.18 -10.96 11.95
CA GLN A 58 9.59 -10.96 12.39
C GLN A 58 9.72 -11.21 13.90
#